data_91ebe07fcd0ff810baf512d17c51756f
#
_entry.id   91ebe07fcd0ff810baf512d17c51756f
#
_cell.length_a   1.000
_cell.length_b   1.000
_cell.length_c   1.000
_cell.angle_alpha   90.00
_cell.angle_beta   90.00
_cell.angle_gamma   90.00
#
_symmetry.space_group_name_H-M   'P 1'
#
loop_
_entity.id
_entity.type
_entity.pdbx_description
1 polymer ?
#
loop_
_entity_poly.entity_id
_entity_poly.type
_entity_poly.pdbx_seq_one_letter_code
_entity_poly.pdbx_strand_id
1 'polypeptide(L)' 'MKKIMKELKLIINKELYQKKIISFEEFKLMNEEIIKEKSNEYPSN' A
#
# COMPACT_ATOMS: atom_id res chain seq x y z
N MET A 1 -1.60 -15.51 0.02
CA MET A 1 -2.22 -14.63 -0.68
C MET A 1 -2.46 -13.28 -0.14
N LYS A 2 -2.37 -13.05 1.12
CA LYS A 2 -2.45 -11.70 1.62
C LYS A 2 -1.33 -10.85 1.15
N LYS A 3 -0.21 -11.45 0.91
CA LYS A 3 0.91 -10.75 0.38
C LYS A 3 0.60 -10.10 -0.94
N ILE A 4 -0.17 -10.79 -1.76
CA ILE A 4 -0.51 -10.28 -3.06
C ILE A 4 -1.30 -9.00 -2.95
N MET A 5 -2.20 -8.96 -1.98
CA MET A 5 -3.00 -7.76 -1.79
C MET A 5 -2.13 -6.57 -1.43
N LYS A 6 -1.16 -6.80 -0.56
CA LYS A 6 -0.29 -5.73 -0.16
C LYS A 6 0.54 -5.23 -1.35
N GLU A 7 1.06 -6.14 -2.12
CA GLU A 7 1.83 -5.76 -3.28
C GLU A 7 1.00 -4.99 -4.28
N LEU A 8 -0.23 -5.42 -4.45
CA LEU A 8 -1.11 -4.74 -5.38
C LEU A 8 -1.36 -3.31 -4.92
N LYS A 9 -1.57 -3.13 -3.64
CA LYS A 9 -1.78 -1.79 -3.11
C LYS A 9 -0.57 -0.91 -3.34
N LEU A 10 0.61 -1.46 -3.17
CA LEU A 10 1.83 -0.69 -3.39
C LEU A 10 1.96 -0.29 -4.85
N ILE A 11 1.62 -1.19 -5.73
CA ILE A 11 1.70 -0.91 -7.16
C ILE A 11 0.74 0.20 -7.53
N ILE A 12 -0.47 0.11 -7.03
CA ILE A 12 -1.48 1.13 -7.33
C ILE A 12 -1.04 2.48 -6.78
N ASN A 13 -0.50 2.49 -5.58
CA ASN A 13 -0.05 3.71 -4.97
C ASN A 13 1.06 4.36 -5.80
N LYS A 14 1.95 3.53 -6.28
CA LYS A 14 3.03 4.01 -7.11
C LYS A 14 2.51 4.61 -8.40
N GLU A 15 1.53 3.96 -8.99
CA GLU A 15 0.93 4.47 -10.21
C GLU A 15 0.29 5.82 -9.99
N LEU A 16 -0.42 5.97 -8.90
CA LEU A 16 -1.06 7.23 -8.61
C LEU A 16 -0.04 8.34 -8.48
N TYR A 17 1.07 8.04 -7.86
CA TYR A 17 2.12 9.02 -7.71
C TYR A 17 2.75 9.35 -9.05
N GLN A 18 3.03 8.35 -9.85
CA GLN A 18 3.65 8.57 -11.14
C GLN A 18 2.76 9.39 -12.06
N LYS A 19 1.47 9.22 -11.93
CA LYS A 19 0.52 9.98 -12.75
C LYS A 19 0.19 11.32 -12.10
N LYS A 20 0.85 11.62 -11.00
CA LYS A 20 0.68 12.89 -10.31
C LYS A 20 -0.72 13.12 -9.80
N ILE A 21 -1.40 12.03 -9.51
CA ILE A 21 -2.72 12.12 -8.91
C ILE A 21 -2.59 12.40 -7.43
N ILE A 22 -1.53 11.90 -6.81
CA ILE A 22 -1.26 12.18 -5.40
C ILE A 22 0.13 12.78 -5.31
N SER A 23 0.36 13.53 -4.24
CA SER A 23 1.65 14.17 -4.04
C SER A 23 2.63 13.17 -3.46
N PHE A 24 3.89 13.57 -3.40
CA PHE A 24 4.92 12.72 -2.84
C PHE A 24 4.64 12.40 -1.39
N GLU A 25 4.17 13.38 -0.64
CA GLU A 25 3.88 13.15 0.76
C GLU A 25 2.75 12.16 0.94
N GLU A 26 1.74 12.30 0.14
CA GLU A 26 0.63 11.35 0.20
C GLU A 26 1.09 9.96 -0.19
N PHE A 27 1.90 9.89 -1.21
CA PHE A 27 2.44 8.63 -1.65
C PHE A 27 3.24 7.98 -0.52
N LYS A 28 4.08 8.76 0.14
CA LYS A 28 4.92 8.25 1.20
C LYS A 28 4.09 7.75 2.38
N LEU A 29 3.10 8.54 2.78
CA LEU A 29 2.26 8.16 3.90
C LEU A 29 1.48 6.89 3.59
N MET A 30 0.91 6.82 2.42
CA MET A 30 0.15 5.63 2.05
C MET A 30 1.04 4.42 1.99
N ASN A 31 2.22 4.60 1.48
CA ASN A 31 3.18 3.51 1.40
C ASN A 31 3.48 2.96 2.78
N GLU A 32 3.71 3.85 3.72
CA GLU A 32 4.02 3.44 5.07
C GLU A 32 2.87 2.68 5.69
N GLU A 33 1.67 3.15 5.45
CA GLU A 33 0.51 2.49 6.00
C GLU A 33 0.32 1.10 5.41
N ILE A 34 0.55 0.99 4.12
CA ILE A 34 0.41 -0.30 3.48
C ILE A 34 1.44 -1.28 4.03
N ILE A 35 2.65 -0.81 4.21
CA ILE A 35 3.71 -1.68 4.71
C ILE A 35 3.43 -2.09 6.13
N LYS A 36 2.81 -1.23 6.90
CA LYS A 36 2.50 -1.55 8.27
C LYS A 36 1.30 -2.45 8.41
N GLU A 37 0.55 -2.60 7.36
CA GLU A 37 -0.59 -3.49 7.40
C GLU A 37 -0.12 -4.90 7.58
N LYS A 38 -0.24 -5.41 8.72
CA LYS A 38 0.12 -6.80 8.91
C LYS A 38 -0.88 -7.49 9.76
N SER A 39 -1.54 -6.75 10.54
CA SER A 39 -2.46 -7.34 11.48
C SER A 39 -3.61 -7.98 10.79
N ASN A 40 -3.86 -7.60 9.66
CA ASN A 40 -5.01 -8.12 9.02
C ASN A 40 -4.91 -9.55 8.76
N GLU A 41 -3.83 -9.96 8.89
CA GLU A 41 -3.80 -11.33 8.63
C GLU A 41 -4.05 -12.08 9.80
N TYR A 42 -4.34 -12.34 9.90
CA TYR A 42 -4.63 -13.17 10.61
C TYR A 42 -5.13 -13.83 10.90
N PRO A 43 -5.15 -14.14 11.15
CA PRO A 43 -5.51 -14.69 11.51
C PRO A 43 -5.98 -15.36 11.86
N SER A 44 -5.75 -15.52 11.61
CA SER A 44 -6.08 -16.09 11.94
C SER A 44 -6.39 -16.75 12.26
N ASN A 45 -6.26 -16.87 12.12
CA ASN A 45 -6.47 -17.49 12.44
C ASN A 45 -6.69 -17.93 12.59
#